data_a112e64bb993269834d9dac538f4424d
#
_entry.id   a112e64bb993269834d9dac538f4424d
#
_cell.length_a   1.000
_cell.length_b   1.000
_cell.length_c   1.000
_cell.angle_alpha   90.00
_cell.angle_beta   90.00
_cell.angle_gamma   90.00
#
_symmetry.space_group_name_H-M   'P 1'
#
loop_
_entity.id
_entity.type
_entity.pdbx_description
1 polymer ?
#
loop_
_entity_poly.entity_id
_entity_poly.type
_entity_poly.pdbx_seq_one_letter_code
_entity_poly.pdbx_strand_id
1 'polypeptide(L)'
;MALDNKYRVHEVAKDFGVSTREITEILTKYRTEPKNHMQVLDDADLSVIFEYMTQHHQVKNMESLLGAQQSERKEQPAAKQEEKPAEKAPEQTPASSKVKQVHRIDTRGTGDVNLAKYDDHVDKLVDAKAERMESKGPKKQKLTKKSDQRSKPFGNKRRQEEQEKMRRLQRQQQMAALKKIPVKVMIPDEISVGELASRMKRTAADVIKGLIKLGVMASISEVIDYDTAAIVAEEMGCKVEKEVHVTIEEQLFDEHEDKAEELQPRDPVVVVMGHVDHGKTSLLDAIRKTKVTADEAGGITQHIGAYRVTINDKPITFLDTPGHAAFTSMRARGAQVTDIAILVVAADDGIMPQTIEAINHAKAAGVPIIVAVNKIDKPAANPDRVLQQLTEYELVPEEWGGDTIVCNISAKFGQGIDNLLEMVLLTAEMADLKANPNRKAHGTVIEAKLDKGRGPVATLLVQNGTLHAGDTVIAGTSVGRVRAMTDDDGKKIEQAGPSVPVEIIGLAEVPGAGDIFDAVDDEKMARELVEQRKDKEKEERNKLFHKVTLDNLFDSIQQGEMKELNFIVKADVQGSVEAVRSSLEKLTNEEVRVRVIHGAVGAINESD
;
A
#
# COMPACT_ATOMS: atom_id res chain seq x y z
N MET A 1 -18.26 33.91 15.33
CA MET A 1 -17.08 34.75 15.11
C MET A 1 -17.11 35.17 13.66
N ALA A 2 -17.35 36.47 13.38
CA ALA A 2 -17.33 36.97 12.02
C ALA A 2 -15.88 36.97 11.52
N LEU A 3 -15.63 36.32 10.40
CA LEU A 3 -14.35 36.35 9.71
C LEU A 3 -14.18 37.76 9.13
N ASP A 4 -13.31 38.57 9.74
CA ASP A 4 -12.93 39.90 9.27
C ASP A 4 -12.06 39.82 7.99
N ASN A 5 -12.60 39.24 6.93
CA ASN A 5 -11.97 39.26 5.61
C ASN A 5 -12.24 40.62 4.97
N LYS A 6 -11.29 41.53 5.09
CA LYS A 6 -11.31 42.88 4.47
C LYS A 6 -10.88 42.79 3.01
N TYR A 7 -11.83 42.62 2.11
CA TYR A 7 -11.59 42.62 0.65
C TYR A 7 -11.28 44.00 0.12
N ARG A 8 -10.30 44.12 -0.80
CA ARG A 8 -9.94 45.35 -1.44
C ARG A 8 -10.44 45.37 -2.89
N VAL A 9 -10.69 46.59 -3.45
CA VAL A 9 -11.23 46.77 -4.81
C VAL A 9 -10.46 45.95 -5.86
N HIS A 10 -9.13 45.91 -5.80
CA HIS A 10 -8.30 45.16 -6.77
C HIS A 10 -8.36 43.64 -6.58
N GLU A 11 -8.59 43.16 -5.38
CA GLU A 11 -8.75 41.73 -5.10
C GLU A 11 -10.07 41.24 -5.67
N VAL A 12 -11.15 41.94 -5.40
CA VAL A 12 -12.47 41.66 -5.97
C VAL A 12 -12.47 41.70 -7.49
N ALA A 13 -11.78 42.70 -8.09
CA ALA A 13 -11.63 42.78 -9.54
C ALA A 13 -10.91 41.55 -10.12
N LYS A 14 -9.89 41.06 -9.44
CA LYS A 14 -9.12 39.87 -9.84
C LYS A 14 -9.95 38.61 -9.73
N ASP A 15 -10.74 38.47 -8.66
CA ASP A 15 -11.55 37.27 -8.39
C ASP A 15 -12.72 37.15 -9.39
N PHE A 16 -13.29 38.28 -9.82
CA PHE A 16 -14.33 38.30 -10.87
C PHE A 16 -13.78 38.33 -12.29
N GLY A 17 -12.47 38.43 -12.49
CA GLY A 17 -11.85 38.55 -13.82
C GLY A 17 -12.21 39.84 -14.59
N VAL A 18 -12.59 40.91 -13.88
CA VAL A 18 -12.97 42.21 -14.44
C VAL A 18 -11.94 43.29 -14.13
N SER A 19 -11.99 44.39 -14.86
CA SER A 19 -11.05 45.49 -14.61
C SER A 19 -11.41 46.24 -13.32
N THR A 20 -10.41 46.71 -12.57
CA THR A 20 -10.62 47.54 -11.36
C THR A 20 -11.42 48.79 -11.66
N ARG A 21 -11.40 49.28 -12.93
CA ARG A 21 -12.15 50.41 -13.39
C ARG A 21 -13.65 50.14 -13.46
N GLU A 22 -14.05 48.95 -13.89
CA GLU A 22 -15.46 48.54 -13.92
C GLU A 22 -16.06 48.44 -12.51
N ILE A 23 -15.34 47.88 -11.54
CA ILE A 23 -15.76 47.86 -10.14
C ILE A 23 -15.89 49.27 -9.56
N THR A 24 -14.96 50.18 -9.92
CA THR A 24 -15.03 51.57 -9.50
C THR A 24 -16.25 52.28 -10.11
N GLU A 25 -16.57 52.04 -11.38
CA GLU A 25 -17.76 52.58 -12.04
C GLU A 25 -19.07 52.09 -11.43
N ILE A 26 -19.14 50.81 -11.05
CA ILE A 26 -20.29 50.18 -10.34
C ILE A 26 -20.49 50.87 -8.99
N LEU A 27 -19.44 51.00 -8.19
CA LEU A 27 -19.51 51.65 -6.88
C LEU A 27 -19.88 53.12 -6.97
N THR A 28 -19.33 53.84 -7.94
CA THR A 28 -19.66 55.26 -8.19
C THR A 28 -21.11 55.44 -8.58
N LYS A 29 -21.72 54.50 -9.33
CA LYS A 29 -23.09 54.55 -9.80
C LYS A 29 -24.11 54.24 -8.72
N TYR A 30 -23.82 53.33 -7.79
CA TYR A 30 -24.80 52.84 -6.85
C TYR A 30 -24.52 53.22 -5.40
N ARG A 31 -23.29 53.67 -5.06
CA ARG A 31 -22.89 54.08 -3.72
C ARG A 31 -21.93 55.28 -3.69
N THR A 32 -20.70 55.10 -3.23
CA THR A 32 -19.68 56.11 -3.06
C THR A 32 -18.42 55.76 -3.87
N GLU A 33 -17.86 56.75 -4.55
CA GLU A 33 -16.64 56.60 -5.33
C GLU A 33 -15.46 56.19 -4.44
N PRO A 34 -14.81 55.03 -4.69
CA PRO A 34 -13.67 54.59 -3.90
C PRO A 34 -12.46 55.52 -4.18
N LYS A 35 -11.85 56.00 -3.11
CA LYS A 35 -10.71 56.94 -3.19
C LYS A 35 -9.45 56.35 -3.80
N ASN A 36 -9.29 55.00 -3.75
CA ASN A 36 -8.14 54.31 -4.28
C ASN A 36 -8.47 52.81 -4.55
N HIS A 37 -7.79 52.20 -5.52
CA HIS A 37 -7.91 50.79 -5.83
C HIS A 37 -7.49 49.82 -4.69
N MET A 38 -6.80 50.36 -3.66
CA MET A 38 -6.41 49.65 -2.44
C MET A 38 -7.40 49.83 -1.29
N GLN A 39 -8.51 50.52 -1.50
CA GLN A 39 -9.52 50.72 -0.46
C GLN A 39 -10.20 49.42 -0.10
N VAL A 40 -10.41 49.23 1.20
CA VAL A 40 -11.17 48.11 1.74
C VAL A 40 -12.66 48.36 1.53
N LEU A 41 -13.37 47.37 1.03
CA LEU A 41 -14.80 47.41 0.76
C LEU A 41 -15.56 46.92 1.99
N ASP A 42 -16.69 47.58 2.26
CA ASP A 42 -17.64 47.12 3.29
C ASP A 42 -18.56 46.03 2.74
N ASP A 43 -19.18 45.21 3.63
CA ASP A 43 -20.09 44.15 3.23
C ASP A 43 -21.26 44.65 2.34
N ALA A 44 -21.65 45.89 2.54
CA ALA A 44 -22.71 46.51 1.75
C ALA A 44 -22.22 46.96 0.34
N ASP A 45 -20.92 47.25 0.16
CA ASP A 45 -20.32 47.52 -1.12
C ASP A 45 -20.10 46.22 -1.91
N LEU A 46 -19.69 45.17 -1.22
CA LEU A 46 -19.60 43.83 -1.79
C LEU A 46 -20.95 43.34 -2.29
N SER A 47 -22.02 43.50 -1.50
CA SER A 47 -23.37 43.09 -1.91
C SER A 47 -23.83 43.75 -3.20
N VAL A 48 -23.54 45.02 -3.40
CA VAL A 48 -23.88 45.76 -4.63
C VAL A 48 -23.10 45.23 -5.83
N ILE A 49 -21.80 44.96 -5.66
CA ILE A 49 -20.97 44.39 -6.71
C ILE A 49 -21.47 43.00 -7.10
N PHE A 50 -21.75 42.11 -6.12
CA PHE A 50 -22.27 40.78 -6.36
C PHE A 50 -23.62 40.80 -7.09
N GLU A 51 -24.54 41.67 -6.67
CA GLU A 51 -25.85 41.78 -7.30
C GLU A 51 -25.72 42.26 -8.75
N TYR A 52 -24.89 43.30 -9.02
CA TYR A 52 -24.64 43.78 -10.36
C TYR A 52 -24.04 42.75 -11.29
N MET A 53 -23.03 42.02 -10.79
CA MET A 53 -22.35 40.95 -11.54
C MET A 53 -23.30 39.81 -11.87
N THR A 54 -24.13 39.40 -10.92
CA THR A 54 -25.12 38.32 -11.14
C THR A 54 -26.18 38.69 -12.16
N GLN A 55 -26.56 39.95 -12.24
CA GLN A 55 -27.58 40.43 -13.17
C GLN A 55 -27.01 40.63 -14.60
N HIS A 56 -25.76 41.09 -14.74
CA HIS A 56 -25.19 41.51 -16.03
C HIS A 56 -24.24 40.48 -16.69
N HIS A 57 -23.74 39.51 -15.94
CA HIS A 57 -22.87 38.44 -16.41
C HIS A 57 -23.50 37.05 -16.29
N GLN A 58 -24.76 36.89 -16.67
CA GLN A 58 -25.43 35.59 -16.71
C GLN A 58 -24.90 34.72 -17.84
N VAL A 59 -24.32 33.57 -17.50
CA VAL A 59 -23.84 32.57 -18.46
C VAL A 59 -25.02 31.71 -18.93
N LYS A 60 -25.28 31.73 -20.24
CA LYS A 60 -26.43 31.01 -20.85
C LYS A 60 -26.23 29.49 -20.95
N ASN A 61 -25.01 28.98 -20.80
CA ASN A 61 -24.72 27.53 -20.84
C ASN A 61 -23.63 27.14 -19.86
N MET A 62 -23.95 26.21 -18.96
CA MET A 62 -23.04 25.68 -17.95
C MET A 62 -21.87 24.86 -18.56
N GLU A 63 -22.08 24.26 -19.74
CA GLU A 63 -21.06 23.45 -20.46
C GLU A 63 -19.87 24.30 -20.95
N SER A 64 -20.07 25.59 -21.22
CA SER A 64 -18.98 26.48 -21.66
C SER A 64 -17.99 26.83 -20.54
N LEU A 65 -18.41 26.75 -19.28
CA LEU A 65 -17.56 27.01 -18.11
C LEU A 65 -16.67 25.79 -17.76
N LEU A 66 -17.20 24.58 -17.95
CA LEU A 66 -16.44 23.35 -17.69
C LEU A 66 -15.35 23.08 -18.74
N GLY A 67 -15.56 23.56 -19.99
CA GLY A 67 -14.54 23.51 -21.06
C GLY A 67 -13.39 24.49 -20.88
N ALA A 68 -13.66 25.66 -20.29
CA ALA A 68 -12.66 26.72 -20.09
C ALA A 68 -11.68 26.40 -18.92
N GLN A 69 -12.13 25.71 -17.89
CA GLN A 69 -11.26 25.36 -16.75
C GLN A 69 -10.16 24.33 -17.09
N GLN A 70 -10.30 23.56 -18.15
CA GLN A 70 -9.24 22.63 -18.58
C GLN A 70 -8.14 23.30 -19.42
N SER A 71 -8.38 24.47 -20.01
CA SER A 71 -7.39 25.18 -20.82
C SER A 71 -6.51 26.17 -20.02
N GLU A 72 -7.00 26.69 -18.89
CA GLU A 72 -6.28 27.71 -18.09
C GLU A 72 -5.24 27.12 -17.11
N ARG A 73 -5.19 25.81 -16.93
CA ARG A 73 -4.19 25.18 -16.03
C ARG A 73 -2.78 25.06 -16.63
N LYS A 74 -2.54 25.55 -17.84
CA LYS A 74 -1.24 25.42 -18.54
C LYS A 74 -0.38 26.66 -18.60
N GLU A 75 -0.82 27.82 -18.15
CA GLU A 75 -0.01 29.04 -18.20
C GLU A 75 -0.13 29.90 -16.93
N GLN A 76 0.74 29.65 -15.96
CA GLN A 76 1.11 30.67 -14.97
C GLN A 76 2.61 30.98 -15.09
N PRO A 77 3.00 32.22 -15.44
CA PRO A 77 4.40 32.63 -15.42
C PRO A 77 4.84 33.00 -14.00
N ALA A 78 6.00 32.47 -13.61
CA ALA A 78 6.64 32.74 -12.34
C ALA A 78 6.95 34.24 -12.14
N ALA A 79 6.52 34.78 -11.01
CA ALA A 79 6.81 36.15 -10.59
C ALA A 79 8.29 36.30 -10.23
N LYS A 80 8.92 37.34 -10.75
CA LYS A 80 10.26 37.83 -10.40
C LYS A 80 10.25 38.41 -9.00
N GLN A 81 11.13 37.91 -8.15
CA GLN A 81 11.52 38.61 -6.91
C GLN A 81 12.69 39.55 -7.20
N GLU A 82 12.53 40.83 -6.84
CA GLU A 82 13.56 41.83 -6.83
C GLU A 82 14.45 41.71 -5.60
N GLU A 83 15.75 41.69 -5.83
CA GLU A 83 16.81 41.78 -4.82
C GLU A 83 16.93 43.19 -4.24
N LYS A 84 17.13 43.28 -2.94
CA LYS A 84 17.77 44.43 -2.29
C LYS A 84 19.02 43.97 -1.52
N PRO A 85 20.09 44.83 -1.52
CA PRO A 85 21.45 44.37 -1.26
C PRO A 85 21.84 44.35 0.22
N ALA A 86 22.66 43.36 0.58
CA ALA A 86 23.26 43.22 1.89
C ALA A 86 24.75 43.54 1.90
N GLU A 87 25.17 44.07 2.99
CA GLU A 87 26.47 44.61 3.38
C GLU A 87 27.53 43.55 3.68
N LYS A 88 28.79 43.98 3.59
CA LYS A 88 30.05 43.23 3.52
C LYS A 88 30.55 42.57 4.81
N ALA A 89 31.12 41.41 4.70
CA ALA A 89 32.47 40.85 4.79
C ALA A 89 32.88 40.33 6.23
N PRO A 90 33.99 39.55 6.44
CA PRO A 90 35.04 39.09 5.53
C PRO A 90 35.46 37.60 5.60
N GLU A 91 36.14 37.21 4.52
CA GLU A 91 37.18 36.20 4.28
C GLU A 91 37.60 35.15 5.34
N GLN A 92 37.61 33.89 4.89
CA GLN A 92 38.79 33.00 4.96
C GLN A 92 38.60 31.76 4.04
N THR A 93 39.55 31.56 3.14
CA THR A 93 39.81 30.41 2.26
C THR A 93 40.78 29.40 2.92
N PRO A 94 41.16 28.25 2.32
CA PRO A 94 40.58 27.42 1.24
C PRO A 94 40.61 25.90 1.49
N ALA A 95 39.86 25.11 0.73
CA ALA A 95 40.31 23.78 0.27
C ALA A 95 39.42 23.24 -0.86
N SER A 96 40.09 22.81 -1.91
CA SER A 96 39.59 22.34 -3.17
C SER A 96 38.86 21.00 -3.12
N SER A 97 37.69 20.88 -3.77
CA SER A 97 37.23 19.62 -4.33
C SER A 97 36.45 19.87 -5.60
N LYS A 98 36.84 19.16 -6.65
CA LYS A 98 36.36 19.25 -8.02
C LYS A 98 34.89 18.84 -8.11
N VAL A 99 34.01 19.77 -8.43
CA VAL A 99 32.60 19.49 -8.78
C VAL A 99 32.50 19.30 -10.29
N LYS A 100 31.96 18.17 -10.73
CA LYS A 100 31.61 17.92 -12.12
C LYS A 100 30.43 18.84 -12.51
N GLN A 101 30.67 19.67 -13.51
CA GLN A 101 29.62 20.50 -14.11
C GLN A 101 28.64 19.63 -14.92
N VAL A 102 27.38 19.70 -14.57
CA VAL A 102 26.28 19.15 -15.36
C VAL A 102 25.81 20.24 -16.33
N HIS A 103 26.05 20.03 -17.62
CA HIS A 103 25.51 20.91 -18.66
C HIS A 103 24.01 20.66 -18.84
N ARG A 104 23.19 21.64 -18.48
CA ARG A 104 21.78 21.71 -18.88
C ARG A 104 21.68 22.31 -20.27
N ILE A 105 21.09 21.55 -21.20
CA ILE A 105 20.79 22.02 -22.56
C ILE A 105 19.38 22.65 -22.52
N ASP A 106 19.30 23.92 -22.84
CA ASP A 106 18.05 24.66 -22.94
C ASP A 106 17.50 24.55 -24.36
N THR A 107 16.34 23.93 -24.53
CA THR A 107 15.72 23.63 -25.84
C THR A 107 14.70 24.68 -26.29
N ARG A 108 14.75 25.89 -25.77
CA ARG A 108 13.86 26.98 -26.14
C ARG A 108 14.55 28.04 -27.05
N GLY A 109 14.75 27.66 -28.28
CA GLY A 109 15.20 28.61 -29.33
C GLY A 109 14.82 28.08 -30.70
N THR A 110 13.99 28.84 -31.42
CA THR A 110 13.75 28.65 -32.85
C THR A 110 15.03 29.01 -33.62
N GLY A 111 15.88 28.02 -33.88
CA GLY A 111 17.06 28.15 -34.69
C GLY A 111 17.42 26.79 -35.29
N ASP A 112 17.73 26.79 -36.58
CA ASP A 112 18.07 25.61 -37.38
C ASP A 112 19.03 24.66 -36.64
N VAL A 113 18.57 23.42 -36.44
CA VAL A 113 19.40 22.37 -35.86
C VAL A 113 20.34 21.85 -36.91
N ASN A 114 21.62 22.11 -36.74
CA ASN A 114 22.68 21.62 -37.61
C ASN A 114 22.89 20.12 -37.37
N LEU A 115 22.25 19.28 -38.18
CA LEU A 115 22.28 17.82 -38.13
C LEU A 115 23.65 17.18 -38.37
N ALA A 116 24.61 17.92 -38.95
CA ALA A 116 25.95 17.41 -39.22
C ALA A 116 26.78 17.10 -37.96
N LYS A 117 26.32 17.53 -36.80
CA LYS A 117 27.00 17.23 -35.50
C LYS A 117 26.55 15.94 -34.82
N TYR A 118 25.52 15.29 -35.35
CA TYR A 118 24.97 14.04 -34.79
C TYR A 118 25.42 12.79 -35.53
N ASP A 119 25.92 12.91 -36.77
CA ASP A 119 26.38 11.77 -37.57
C ASP A 119 27.68 11.14 -37.02
N ASP A 120 28.53 11.89 -36.33
CA ASP A 120 29.78 11.39 -35.76
C ASP A 120 29.64 10.50 -34.52
N HIS A 121 28.46 10.46 -33.89
CA HIS A 121 28.19 9.67 -32.68
C HIS A 121 27.54 8.30 -32.94
N VAL A 122 26.89 8.13 -34.10
CA VAL A 122 26.20 6.88 -34.44
C VAL A 122 27.24 5.82 -34.90
N ASP A 123 28.31 6.24 -35.54
CA ASP A 123 29.39 5.34 -36.02
C ASP A 123 30.22 4.70 -34.89
N LYS A 124 30.14 5.19 -33.66
CA LYS A 124 30.86 4.64 -32.50
C LYS A 124 30.10 3.57 -31.71
N LEU A 125 28.85 3.29 -32.08
CA LEU A 125 27.97 2.32 -31.40
C LEU A 125 27.86 0.98 -32.15
N VAL A 126 28.55 0.80 -33.26
CA VAL A 126 28.59 -0.47 -34.01
C VAL A 126 29.74 -1.31 -33.49
N ASP A 127 29.38 -2.46 -32.96
CA ASP A 127 30.29 -3.43 -32.34
C ASP A 127 31.38 -3.89 -33.31
N ALA A 128 32.62 -3.94 -32.85
CA ALA A 128 33.82 -4.31 -33.61
C ALA A 128 33.78 -5.70 -34.30
N LYS A 129 32.67 -6.41 -34.17
CA LYS A 129 32.39 -7.70 -34.80
C LYS A 129 31.78 -7.60 -36.20
N ALA A 130 31.17 -6.45 -36.55
CA ALA A 130 30.55 -6.20 -37.85
C ALA A 130 31.56 -5.80 -38.92
N GLU A 131 32.67 -5.14 -38.55
CA GLU A 131 33.70 -4.68 -39.51
C GLU A 131 34.53 -5.81 -40.15
N ARG A 132 34.52 -7.03 -39.59
CA ARG A 132 35.28 -8.18 -40.15
C ARG A 132 34.56 -8.92 -41.29
N MET A 133 33.30 -8.61 -41.58
CA MET A 133 32.53 -9.29 -42.64
C MET A 133 32.39 -8.52 -43.95
N GLU A 134 32.74 -7.22 -43.99
CA GLU A 134 32.58 -6.40 -45.22
C GLU A 134 33.80 -6.27 -46.12
N SER A 135 34.92 -6.90 -45.79
CA SER A 135 36.19 -6.72 -46.56
C SER A 135 36.39 -7.65 -47.76
N LYS A 136 35.34 -8.30 -48.28
CA LYS A 136 35.41 -9.11 -49.51
C LYS A 136 34.27 -8.83 -50.48
N GLY A 137 34.23 -7.61 -51.02
CA GLY A 137 33.38 -7.23 -52.17
C GLY A 137 34.25 -6.75 -53.33
N PRO A 138 33.91 -7.07 -54.61
CA PRO A 138 34.77 -6.84 -55.76
C PRO A 138 34.88 -5.36 -56.14
N LYS A 139 36.10 -4.94 -56.45
CA LYS A 139 36.48 -3.60 -56.88
C LYS A 139 35.67 -3.10 -58.07
N LYS A 140 35.06 -1.91 -57.92
CA LYS A 140 34.43 -1.17 -59.04
C LYS A 140 35.50 -0.63 -59.97
N GLN A 141 35.51 -1.13 -61.19
CA GLN A 141 36.30 -0.54 -62.29
C GLN A 141 35.53 0.68 -62.87
N LYS A 142 36.26 1.78 -63.04
CA LYS A 142 35.80 2.99 -63.72
C LYS A 142 35.67 2.68 -65.21
N LEU A 143 34.45 2.87 -65.75
CA LEU A 143 34.20 2.84 -67.19
C LEU A 143 34.50 4.21 -67.81
N THR A 144 35.50 4.26 -68.65
CA THR A 144 35.74 5.32 -69.60
C THR A 144 34.84 5.14 -70.82
N LYS A 145 34.19 6.23 -71.25
CA LYS A 145 33.39 6.29 -72.52
C LYS A 145 34.29 6.09 -73.72
N LYS A 146 33.94 5.13 -74.60
CA LYS A 146 34.27 5.25 -76.02
C LYS A 146 33.10 4.67 -76.83
N SER A 147 32.70 5.45 -77.82
CA SER A 147 31.70 5.17 -78.83
C SER A 147 32.18 4.01 -79.76
N ASP A 148 31.29 3.11 -80.15
CA ASP A 148 30.87 2.86 -81.53
C ASP A 148 30.14 1.52 -81.75
N GLN A 149 29.04 1.70 -82.41
CA GLN A 149 28.40 0.87 -83.46
C GLN A 149 28.27 -0.67 -83.38
N ARG A 150 27.02 -1.03 -83.56
CA ARG A 150 26.45 -2.22 -84.27
C ARG A 150 26.60 -3.60 -83.65
N SER A 151 25.50 -4.13 -83.16
CA SER A 151 24.72 -5.25 -83.74
C SER A 151 23.83 -5.90 -82.67
N LYS A 152 22.57 -6.05 -82.96
CA LYS A 152 21.57 -6.76 -82.14
C LYS A 152 21.85 -8.25 -82.12
N PRO A 153 21.60 -8.91 -80.95
CA PRO A 153 20.94 -10.21 -81.00
C PRO A 153 19.65 -10.23 -80.18
N PHE A 154 18.63 -10.70 -80.80
CA PHE A 154 17.24 -10.85 -80.40
C PHE A 154 17.04 -12.02 -79.42
N GLY A 155 17.79 -12.17 -78.40
CA GLY A 155 17.74 -13.34 -77.50
C GLY A 155 17.58 -13.05 -76.00
N ASN A 156 17.90 -11.82 -75.55
CA ASN A 156 18.03 -11.56 -74.11
C ASN A 156 16.75 -11.06 -73.41
N LYS A 157 15.79 -10.54 -74.14
CA LYS A 157 14.58 -10.02 -73.54
C LYS A 157 13.66 -11.12 -72.98
N ARG A 158 13.55 -12.25 -73.72
CA ARG A 158 12.77 -13.42 -73.27
C ARG A 158 13.36 -14.06 -71.99
N ARG A 159 14.67 -14.17 -71.87
CA ARG A 159 15.33 -14.71 -70.67
C ARG A 159 15.19 -13.78 -69.49
N GLN A 160 15.19 -12.47 -69.67
CA GLN A 160 14.98 -11.52 -68.60
C GLN A 160 13.51 -11.53 -68.10
N GLU A 161 12.54 -11.63 -69.02
CA GLU A 161 11.11 -11.75 -68.69
C GLU A 161 10.82 -13.10 -68.00
N GLU A 162 11.46 -14.19 -68.35
CA GLU A 162 11.34 -15.48 -67.68
C GLU A 162 11.97 -15.45 -66.28
N GLN A 163 13.15 -14.80 -66.12
CA GLN A 163 13.76 -14.63 -64.81
C GLN A 163 12.94 -13.70 -63.88
N GLU A 164 12.33 -12.70 -64.45
CA GLU A 164 11.46 -11.79 -63.66
C GLU A 164 10.14 -12.47 -63.26
N LYS A 165 9.56 -13.31 -64.14
CA LYS A 165 8.43 -14.16 -63.80
C LYS A 165 8.78 -15.19 -62.72
N MET A 166 9.92 -15.84 -62.80
CA MET A 166 10.36 -16.79 -61.80
C MET A 166 10.64 -16.11 -60.47
N ARG A 167 11.23 -14.90 -60.42
CA ARG A 167 11.38 -14.12 -59.22
C ARG A 167 10.05 -13.67 -58.61
N ARG A 168 9.08 -13.29 -59.43
CA ARG A 168 7.72 -12.98 -58.97
C ARG A 168 7.04 -14.22 -58.39
N LEU A 169 7.16 -15.37 -59.05
CA LEU A 169 6.59 -16.64 -58.57
C LEU A 169 7.26 -17.08 -57.27
N GLN A 170 8.60 -16.97 -57.14
CA GLN A 170 9.31 -17.25 -55.92
C GLN A 170 8.95 -16.31 -54.77
N ARG A 171 8.80 -14.99 -55.03
CA ARG A 171 8.30 -14.04 -54.05
C ARG A 171 6.86 -14.35 -53.63
N GLN A 172 5.97 -14.73 -54.58
CA GLN A 172 4.61 -15.15 -54.26
C GLN A 172 4.59 -16.45 -53.44
N GLN A 173 5.45 -17.42 -53.74
CA GLN A 173 5.57 -18.66 -52.97
C GLN A 173 6.16 -18.40 -51.58
N GLN A 174 7.16 -17.53 -51.45
CA GLN A 174 7.71 -17.11 -50.14
C GLN A 174 6.69 -16.33 -49.31
N MET A 175 5.92 -15.43 -49.93
CA MET A 175 4.83 -14.71 -49.26
C MET A 175 3.68 -15.64 -48.87
N ALA A 176 3.37 -16.67 -49.67
CA ALA A 176 2.37 -17.68 -49.36
C ALA A 176 2.84 -18.66 -48.26
N ALA A 177 4.15 -18.95 -48.21
CA ALA A 177 4.76 -19.75 -47.13
C ALA A 177 4.83 -18.99 -45.80
N LEU A 178 5.15 -17.68 -45.83
CA LEU A 178 5.09 -16.82 -44.67
C LEU A 178 3.68 -16.61 -44.09
N LYS A 179 2.63 -16.67 -44.96
CA LYS A 179 1.23 -16.64 -44.55
C LYS A 179 0.73 -17.94 -43.90
N LYS A 180 1.47 -19.03 -43.96
CA LYS A 180 1.12 -20.34 -43.38
C LYS A 180 1.72 -20.61 -41.99
N ILE A 181 2.56 -19.71 -41.46
CA ILE A 181 3.04 -19.85 -40.10
C ILE A 181 1.95 -19.27 -39.19
N PRO A 182 1.29 -20.08 -38.35
CA PRO A 182 0.29 -19.57 -37.41
C PRO A 182 0.94 -18.57 -36.49
N VAL A 183 0.39 -17.37 -36.37
CA VAL A 183 0.87 -16.36 -35.42
C VAL A 183 0.51 -16.87 -34.05
N LYS A 184 1.52 -17.02 -33.18
CA LYS A 184 1.27 -17.26 -31.75
C LYS A 184 0.81 -15.97 -31.12
N VAL A 185 -0.34 -16.01 -30.43
CA VAL A 185 -0.94 -14.88 -29.73
C VAL A 185 -1.09 -15.26 -28.28
N MET A 186 -0.49 -14.47 -27.40
CA MET A 186 -0.71 -14.56 -25.97
C MET A 186 -1.93 -13.72 -25.62
N ILE A 187 -2.88 -14.30 -24.90
CA ILE A 187 -4.15 -13.67 -24.53
C ILE A 187 -4.26 -13.71 -23.00
N PRO A 188 -4.43 -12.56 -22.32
CA PRO A 188 -4.73 -12.50 -20.89
C PRO A 188 -6.17 -12.95 -20.62
N ASP A 189 -6.57 -13.04 -19.35
CA ASP A 189 -7.92 -13.43 -18.94
C ASP A 189 -9.00 -12.49 -19.48
N GLU A 190 -8.67 -11.19 -19.57
CA GLU A 190 -9.53 -10.16 -20.16
C GLU A 190 -8.73 -9.32 -21.16
N ILE A 191 -9.25 -9.11 -22.37
CA ILE A 191 -8.57 -8.33 -23.41
C ILE A 191 -9.57 -7.45 -24.19
N SER A 192 -9.15 -6.22 -24.54
CA SER A 192 -9.97 -5.39 -25.43
C SER A 192 -9.91 -5.89 -26.87
N VAL A 193 -11.02 -5.75 -27.61
CA VAL A 193 -11.11 -6.16 -29.02
C VAL A 193 -10.05 -5.49 -29.88
N GLY A 194 -9.70 -4.22 -29.58
CA GLY A 194 -8.67 -3.47 -30.28
C GLY A 194 -7.26 -4.04 -30.04
N GLU A 195 -6.97 -4.44 -28.82
CA GLU A 195 -5.69 -5.04 -28.43
C GLU A 195 -5.55 -6.45 -29.00
N LEU A 196 -6.60 -7.28 -28.94
CA LEU A 196 -6.63 -8.59 -29.57
C LEU A 196 -6.32 -8.50 -31.06
N ALA A 197 -6.96 -7.55 -31.78
CA ALA A 197 -6.69 -7.31 -33.20
C ALA A 197 -5.22 -6.95 -33.47
N SER A 198 -4.64 -6.11 -32.62
CA SER A 198 -3.24 -5.70 -32.69
C SER A 198 -2.29 -6.87 -32.46
N ARG A 199 -2.52 -7.71 -31.44
CA ARG A 199 -1.73 -8.92 -31.14
C ARG A 199 -1.83 -9.97 -32.25
N MET A 200 -3.00 -10.13 -32.87
CA MET A 200 -3.24 -11.01 -34.02
C MET A 200 -2.69 -10.44 -35.34
N LYS A 201 -2.21 -9.19 -35.36
CA LYS A 201 -1.80 -8.45 -36.56
C LYS A 201 -2.93 -8.43 -37.64
N ARG A 202 -4.16 -8.25 -37.18
CA ARG A 202 -5.39 -8.15 -37.99
C ARG A 202 -6.06 -6.80 -37.76
N THR A 203 -7.06 -6.49 -38.57
CA THR A 203 -7.87 -5.28 -38.36
C THR A 203 -8.94 -5.54 -37.29
N ALA A 204 -9.24 -4.52 -36.47
CA ALA A 204 -10.31 -4.64 -35.46
C ALA A 204 -11.66 -5.00 -36.11
N ALA A 205 -11.92 -4.53 -37.34
CA ALA A 205 -13.12 -4.85 -38.09
C ALA A 205 -13.24 -6.36 -38.44
N ASP A 206 -12.11 -7.04 -38.66
CA ASP A 206 -12.12 -8.49 -38.94
C ASP A 206 -12.41 -9.26 -37.64
N VAL A 207 -11.88 -8.83 -36.51
CA VAL A 207 -12.14 -9.44 -35.19
C VAL A 207 -13.60 -9.25 -34.78
N ILE A 208 -14.16 -8.04 -34.96
CA ILE A 208 -15.57 -7.76 -34.69
C ILE A 208 -16.49 -8.62 -35.58
N LYS A 209 -16.16 -8.83 -36.87
CA LYS A 209 -16.90 -9.75 -37.74
C LYS A 209 -16.85 -11.19 -37.23
N GLY A 210 -15.72 -11.64 -36.68
CA GLY A 210 -15.59 -12.94 -36.02
C GLY A 210 -16.51 -13.04 -34.82
N LEU A 211 -16.47 -12.03 -33.92
CA LEU A 211 -17.32 -11.96 -32.72
C LEU A 211 -18.82 -11.97 -33.07
N ILE A 212 -19.24 -11.21 -34.08
CA ILE A 212 -20.65 -11.19 -34.55
C ILE A 212 -21.10 -12.56 -35.05
N LYS A 213 -20.24 -13.32 -35.70
CA LYS A 213 -20.57 -14.71 -36.15
C LYS A 213 -20.80 -15.65 -34.96
N LEU A 214 -20.10 -15.42 -33.84
CA LEU A 214 -20.26 -16.15 -32.58
C LEU A 214 -21.43 -15.62 -31.74
N GLY A 215 -22.13 -14.57 -32.20
CA GLY A 215 -23.27 -13.98 -31.52
C GLY A 215 -22.92 -12.93 -30.50
N VAL A 216 -21.64 -12.54 -30.39
CA VAL A 216 -21.15 -11.51 -29.45
C VAL A 216 -21.06 -10.18 -30.22
N MET A 217 -21.81 -9.17 -29.76
CA MET A 217 -21.71 -7.81 -30.29
C MET A 217 -20.76 -7.05 -29.37
N ALA A 218 -19.56 -6.75 -29.85
CA ALA A 218 -18.57 -6.00 -29.11
C ALA A 218 -18.01 -4.81 -29.90
N SER A 219 -17.81 -3.70 -29.24
CA SER A 219 -17.15 -2.51 -29.78
C SER A 219 -15.61 -2.64 -29.69
N ILE A 220 -14.86 -1.72 -30.32
CA ILE A 220 -13.38 -1.77 -30.34
C ILE A 220 -12.77 -1.67 -28.93
N SER A 221 -13.40 -0.90 -28.06
CA SER A 221 -12.94 -0.64 -26.68
C SER A 221 -13.53 -1.60 -25.65
N GLU A 222 -14.39 -2.50 -26.07
CA GLU A 222 -15.04 -3.46 -25.19
C GLU A 222 -14.09 -4.59 -24.82
N VAL A 223 -14.15 -5.03 -23.58
CA VAL A 223 -13.32 -6.10 -23.02
C VAL A 223 -14.06 -7.42 -23.21
N ILE A 224 -13.37 -8.43 -23.69
CA ILE A 224 -13.86 -9.80 -23.89
C ILE A 224 -13.02 -10.78 -23.10
N ASP A 225 -13.65 -11.87 -22.65
CA ASP A 225 -13.02 -12.94 -21.89
C ASP A 225 -12.06 -13.76 -22.74
N TYR A 226 -11.14 -14.43 -22.10
CA TYR A 226 -10.15 -15.31 -22.72
C TYR A 226 -10.80 -16.35 -23.66
N ASP A 227 -11.87 -17.02 -23.21
CA ASP A 227 -12.52 -18.09 -23.98
C ASP A 227 -13.08 -17.56 -25.29
N THR A 228 -13.77 -16.43 -25.27
CA THR A 228 -14.31 -15.77 -26.47
C THR A 228 -13.19 -15.30 -27.39
N ALA A 229 -12.13 -14.69 -26.81
CA ALA A 229 -10.98 -14.22 -27.56
C ALA A 229 -10.20 -15.38 -28.19
N ALA A 230 -10.04 -16.51 -27.50
CA ALA A 230 -9.36 -17.71 -27.98
C ALA A 230 -10.09 -18.34 -29.17
N ILE A 231 -11.42 -18.51 -29.09
CA ILE A 231 -12.24 -19.06 -30.16
C ILE A 231 -12.12 -18.22 -31.45
N VAL A 232 -12.18 -16.88 -31.31
CA VAL A 232 -12.02 -15.96 -32.45
C VAL A 232 -10.64 -16.05 -33.06
N ALA A 233 -9.60 -16.11 -32.21
CA ALA A 233 -8.20 -16.18 -32.64
C ALA A 233 -7.90 -17.52 -33.36
N GLU A 234 -8.44 -18.63 -32.88
CA GLU A 234 -8.33 -19.95 -33.51
C GLU A 234 -9.08 -20.02 -34.85
N GLU A 235 -10.31 -19.47 -34.94
CA GLU A 235 -11.06 -19.38 -36.21
C GLU A 235 -10.29 -18.59 -37.28
N MET A 236 -9.53 -17.56 -36.82
CA MET A 236 -8.66 -16.77 -37.69
C MET A 236 -7.31 -17.41 -38.00
N GLY A 237 -7.03 -18.62 -37.48
CA GLY A 237 -5.82 -19.40 -37.74
C GLY A 237 -4.60 -18.98 -36.93
N CYS A 238 -4.78 -18.34 -35.79
CA CYS A 238 -3.73 -18.07 -34.80
C CYS A 238 -3.61 -19.26 -33.84
N LYS A 239 -2.42 -19.45 -33.28
CA LYS A 239 -2.24 -20.32 -32.10
C LYS A 239 -2.37 -19.47 -30.85
N VAL A 240 -3.26 -19.85 -29.96
CA VAL A 240 -3.50 -19.15 -28.71
C VAL A 240 -2.70 -19.82 -27.60
N GLU A 241 -2.04 -19.01 -26.81
CA GLU A 241 -1.42 -19.40 -25.55
C GLU A 241 -1.95 -18.44 -24.48
N LYS A 242 -2.36 -18.95 -23.32
CA LYS A 242 -2.81 -18.12 -22.21
C LYS A 242 -1.62 -17.33 -21.68
N GLU A 243 -1.75 -16.01 -21.61
CA GLU A 243 -0.75 -15.16 -20.98
C GLU A 243 -0.94 -15.26 -19.47
N VAL A 244 -0.03 -15.93 -18.80
CA VAL A 244 0.01 -15.94 -17.34
C VAL A 244 0.60 -14.60 -16.91
N HIS A 245 -0.25 -13.71 -16.45
CA HIS A 245 0.21 -12.50 -15.77
C HIS A 245 0.73 -12.93 -14.41
N VAL A 246 2.03 -13.20 -14.32
CA VAL A 246 2.68 -13.34 -13.01
C VAL A 246 2.65 -11.96 -12.36
N THR A 247 1.85 -11.83 -11.33
CA THR A 247 1.74 -10.58 -10.58
C THR A 247 3.08 -10.25 -9.92
N ILE A 248 3.32 -8.98 -9.60
CA ILE A 248 4.54 -8.59 -8.88
C ILE A 248 4.59 -9.32 -7.52
N GLU A 249 3.42 -9.60 -6.95
CA GLU A 249 3.28 -10.36 -5.70
C GLU A 249 3.81 -11.79 -5.87
N GLU A 250 3.35 -12.54 -6.88
CA GLU A 250 3.82 -13.90 -7.17
C GLU A 250 5.32 -13.98 -7.54
N GLN A 251 5.89 -12.88 -8.04
CA GLN A 251 7.34 -12.82 -8.33
C GLN A 251 8.20 -12.56 -7.09
N LEU A 252 7.66 -11.80 -6.13
CA LEU A 252 8.37 -11.39 -4.92
C LEU A 252 8.24 -12.41 -3.79
N PHE A 253 7.05 -13.02 -3.66
CA PHE A 253 6.75 -13.94 -2.59
C PHE A 253 6.90 -15.38 -3.09
N ASP A 254 7.69 -16.14 -2.37
CA ASP A 254 7.85 -17.57 -2.64
C ASP A 254 6.70 -18.32 -1.96
N GLU A 255 5.63 -18.61 -2.70
CA GLU A 255 4.45 -19.33 -2.22
C GLU A 255 4.63 -20.87 -2.21
N HIS A 256 5.83 -21.37 -2.48
CA HIS A 256 6.05 -22.79 -2.48
C HIS A 256 5.88 -23.38 -1.08
N GLU A 257 5.09 -24.43 -0.98
CA GLU A 257 4.96 -25.20 0.26
C GLU A 257 6.32 -25.78 0.66
N ASP A 258 6.67 -25.59 1.94
CA ASP A 258 7.94 -26.09 2.49
C ASP A 258 7.95 -27.62 2.48
N LYS A 259 9.07 -28.21 2.08
CA LYS A 259 9.23 -29.66 2.13
C LYS A 259 9.31 -30.13 3.58
N ALA A 260 8.70 -31.28 3.86
CA ALA A 260 8.70 -31.85 5.21
C ALA A 260 10.12 -32.07 5.81
N GLU A 261 11.13 -32.19 4.95
CA GLU A 261 12.54 -32.36 5.34
C GLU A 261 13.18 -31.04 5.82
N GLU A 262 12.64 -29.89 5.43
CA GLU A 262 13.17 -28.55 5.76
C GLU A 262 12.52 -27.96 7.01
N LEU A 263 11.41 -28.57 7.45
CA LEU A 263 10.67 -28.12 8.62
C LEU A 263 11.39 -28.54 9.91
N GLN A 264 11.63 -27.57 10.79
CA GLN A 264 12.19 -27.76 12.13
C GLN A 264 11.17 -27.38 13.20
N PRO A 265 11.21 -28.02 14.39
CA PRO A 265 10.39 -27.59 15.51
C PRO A 265 10.67 -26.11 15.85
N ARG A 266 9.62 -25.34 16.09
CA ARG A 266 9.71 -23.95 16.54
C ARG A 266 9.13 -23.76 17.93
N ASP A 267 9.55 -22.70 18.57
CA ASP A 267 9.06 -22.31 19.88
C ASP A 267 7.58 -21.91 19.83
N PRO A 268 6.78 -22.19 20.87
CA PRO A 268 5.39 -21.77 20.93
C PRO A 268 5.28 -20.25 21.17
N VAL A 269 4.26 -19.67 20.52
CA VAL A 269 3.84 -18.29 20.76
C VAL A 269 2.53 -18.31 21.52
N VAL A 270 2.47 -17.67 22.67
CA VAL A 270 1.37 -17.74 23.62
C VAL A 270 0.79 -16.37 23.88
N VAL A 271 -0.51 -16.20 23.72
CA VAL A 271 -1.19 -14.97 24.11
C VAL A 271 -1.81 -15.09 25.50
N VAL A 272 -1.72 -14.02 26.29
CA VAL A 272 -2.37 -13.94 27.59
C VAL A 272 -3.57 -13.00 27.51
N MET A 273 -4.76 -13.54 27.79
CA MET A 273 -6.03 -12.85 27.69
C MET A 273 -6.85 -12.94 28.98
N GLY A 274 -7.90 -12.14 29.09
CA GLY A 274 -8.81 -12.14 30.22
C GLY A 274 -9.25 -10.73 30.62
N HIS A 275 -10.07 -10.66 31.66
CA HIS A 275 -10.64 -9.39 32.15
C HIS A 275 -9.57 -8.45 32.76
N VAL A 276 -9.89 -7.17 32.85
CA VAL A 276 -9.08 -6.22 33.63
C VAL A 276 -9.01 -6.69 35.08
N ASP A 277 -7.91 -6.43 35.78
CA ASP A 277 -7.68 -6.79 37.19
C ASP A 277 -7.71 -8.29 37.52
N HIS A 278 -7.84 -9.21 36.54
CA HIS A 278 -7.68 -10.64 36.79
C HIS A 278 -6.23 -11.08 36.99
N GLY A 279 -5.27 -10.17 36.81
CA GLY A 279 -3.86 -10.37 37.10
C GLY A 279 -3.04 -10.93 35.95
N LYS A 280 -3.41 -10.62 34.70
CA LYS A 280 -2.62 -10.97 33.50
C LYS A 280 -1.19 -10.46 33.58
N THR A 281 -1.01 -9.14 33.70
CA THR A 281 0.31 -8.50 33.78
C THR A 281 1.07 -8.96 35.02
N SER A 282 0.37 -9.21 36.15
CA SER A 282 1.01 -9.76 37.34
C SER A 282 1.52 -11.20 37.14
N LEU A 283 0.80 -12.02 36.36
CA LEU A 283 1.25 -13.36 35.98
C LEU A 283 2.51 -13.26 35.12
N LEU A 284 2.50 -12.37 34.13
CA LEU A 284 3.61 -12.17 33.22
C LEU A 284 4.84 -11.58 33.94
N ASP A 285 4.64 -10.63 34.85
CA ASP A 285 5.70 -10.12 35.72
C ASP A 285 6.34 -11.24 36.58
N ALA A 286 5.51 -12.15 37.09
CA ALA A 286 6.00 -13.29 37.87
C ALA A 286 6.81 -14.27 36.98
N ILE A 287 6.41 -14.50 35.74
CA ILE A 287 7.11 -15.34 34.77
C ILE A 287 8.45 -14.72 34.35
N ARG A 288 8.46 -13.40 34.04
CA ARG A 288 9.68 -12.65 33.67
C ARG A 288 10.59 -12.33 34.84
N LYS A 289 10.10 -12.39 36.07
CA LYS A 289 10.75 -11.87 37.27
C LYS A 289 11.05 -10.37 37.18
N THR A 290 10.15 -9.62 36.55
CA THR A 290 10.20 -8.16 36.38
C THR A 290 9.04 -7.48 37.11
N LYS A 291 8.93 -6.16 37.02
CA LYS A 291 7.84 -5.38 37.63
C LYS A 291 7.30 -4.33 36.65
N VAL A 292 6.92 -4.75 35.47
CA VAL A 292 6.41 -3.87 34.41
C VAL A 292 5.12 -3.16 34.82
N THR A 293 4.28 -3.81 35.62
CA THR A 293 3.06 -3.21 36.20
C THR A 293 3.31 -1.92 36.97
N ALA A 294 4.50 -1.71 37.50
CA ALA A 294 4.84 -0.49 38.28
C ALA A 294 5.23 0.68 37.35
N ASP A 295 5.68 0.40 36.16
CA ASP A 295 6.20 1.39 35.20
C ASP A 295 5.14 1.84 34.19
N GLU A 296 4.06 1.07 34.00
CA GLU A 296 2.97 1.43 33.09
C GLU A 296 2.02 2.49 33.69
N ALA A 297 1.60 3.43 32.85
CA ALA A 297 0.68 4.49 33.24
C ALA A 297 -0.68 3.90 33.69
N GLY A 298 -1.05 4.12 34.94
CA GLY A 298 -2.27 3.57 35.54
C GLY A 298 -2.17 2.11 36.00
N GLY A 299 -1.01 1.47 35.87
CA GLY A 299 -0.81 0.06 36.25
C GLY A 299 -1.60 -0.94 35.41
N ILE A 300 -1.94 -0.58 34.18
CA ILE A 300 -2.68 -1.42 33.23
C ILE A 300 -1.92 -1.51 31.91
N THR A 301 -1.91 -2.70 31.31
CA THR A 301 -1.31 -2.91 29.99
C THR A 301 -2.13 -2.20 28.93
N GLN A 302 -1.47 -1.33 28.14
CA GLN A 302 -2.09 -0.52 27.08
C GLN A 302 -1.55 -0.89 25.68
N HIS A 303 -0.40 -1.53 25.62
CA HIS A 303 0.27 -1.97 24.39
C HIS A 303 0.37 -3.49 24.31
N ILE A 304 0.54 -4.04 23.12
CA ILE A 304 0.85 -5.46 22.97
C ILE A 304 2.34 -5.65 23.27
N GLY A 305 2.66 -6.17 24.44
CA GLY A 305 4.02 -6.57 24.80
C GLY A 305 4.35 -7.94 24.21
N ALA A 306 5.51 -8.06 23.59
CA ALA A 306 6.02 -9.35 23.11
C ALA A 306 7.38 -9.61 23.74
N TYR A 307 7.55 -10.76 24.37
CA TYR A 307 8.79 -11.11 25.04
C TYR A 307 9.01 -12.61 25.11
N ARG A 308 10.26 -13.01 25.26
CA ARG A 308 10.69 -14.41 25.26
C ARG A 308 11.20 -14.83 26.62
N VAL A 309 10.72 -15.97 27.12
CA VAL A 309 11.16 -16.56 28.40
C VAL A 309 11.63 -17.99 28.17
N THR A 310 12.78 -18.35 28.72
CA THR A 310 13.32 -19.71 28.65
C THR A 310 12.98 -20.49 29.92
N ILE A 311 12.32 -21.63 29.76
CA ILE A 311 11.90 -22.50 30.86
C ILE A 311 12.35 -23.90 30.54
N ASN A 312 13.10 -24.52 31.45
CA ASN A 312 13.66 -25.88 31.26
C ASN A 312 14.41 -26.02 29.92
N ASP A 313 15.20 -25.03 29.54
CA ASP A 313 15.92 -24.91 28.28
C ASP A 313 15.02 -24.84 27.01
N LYS A 314 13.71 -24.72 27.17
CA LYS A 314 12.76 -24.48 26.08
C LYS A 314 12.27 -23.02 26.13
N PRO A 315 12.46 -22.24 25.06
CA PRO A 315 11.93 -20.89 25.01
C PRO A 315 10.44 -20.86 24.68
N ILE A 316 9.74 -19.90 25.25
CA ILE A 316 8.32 -19.59 25.00
C ILE A 316 8.22 -18.11 24.72
N THR A 317 7.51 -17.72 23.66
CA THR A 317 7.23 -16.32 23.37
C THR A 317 5.84 -15.96 23.88
N PHE A 318 5.76 -14.95 24.73
CA PHE A 318 4.49 -14.46 25.28
C PHE A 318 4.09 -13.15 24.61
N LEU A 319 2.78 -13.03 24.31
CA LEU A 319 2.14 -11.79 23.90
C LEU A 319 1.17 -11.35 25.00
N ASP A 320 1.45 -10.20 25.61
CA ASP A 320 0.54 -9.54 26.56
C ASP A 320 -0.47 -8.68 25.81
N THR A 321 -1.75 -8.83 26.14
CA THR A 321 -2.83 -8.06 25.51
C THR A 321 -3.60 -7.23 26.54
N PRO A 322 -3.96 -5.96 26.16
CA PRO A 322 -4.77 -5.12 27.03
C PRO A 322 -6.13 -5.73 27.35
N GLY A 323 -6.55 -5.68 28.63
CA GLY A 323 -7.84 -6.23 29.08
C GLY A 323 -9.04 -5.33 28.81
N HIS A 324 -8.84 -4.03 28.57
CA HIS A 324 -9.92 -3.05 28.46
C HIS A 324 -10.79 -3.26 27.20
N ALA A 325 -12.11 -3.01 27.30
CA ALA A 325 -13.07 -3.19 26.19
C ALA A 325 -12.74 -2.39 24.92
N ALA A 326 -12.03 -1.25 25.04
CA ALA A 326 -11.58 -0.46 23.90
C ALA A 326 -10.62 -1.21 22.95
N PHE A 327 -9.87 -2.19 23.47
CA PHE A 327 -8.79 -2.88 22.74
C PHE A 327 -9.19 -4.24 22.17
N THR A 328 -10.44 -4.39 21.71
CA THR A 328 -10.96 -5.62 21.10
C THR A 328 -10.14 -6.06 19.89
N SER A 329 -9.74 -5.15 19.01
CA SER A 329 -8.91 -5.43 17.83
C SER A 329 -7.53 -6.00 18.21
N MET A 330 -6.93 -5.51 19.29
CA MET A 330 -5.64 -6.01 19.78
C MET A 330 -5.75 -7.44 20.31
N ARG A 331 -6.84 -7.80 21.02
CA ARG A 331 -7.08 -9.18 21.47
C ARG A 331 -7.32 -10.13 20.32
N ALA A 332 -8.14 -9.74 19.33
CA ALA A 332 -8.38 -10.53 18.13
C ALA A 332 -7.07 -10.82 17.37
N ARG A 333 -6.24 -9.78 17.17
CA ARG A 333 -4.91 -9.89 16.56
C ARG A 333 -4.00 -10.81 17.36
N GLY A 334 -3.94 -10.63 18.69
CA GLY A 334 -3.16 -11.50 19.57
C GLY A 334 -3.53 -12.98 19.38
N ALA A 335 -4.83 -13.31 19.31
CA ALA A 335 -5.28 -14.68 19.06
C ALA A 335 -4.88 -15.23 17.69
N GLN A 336 -4.98 -14.42 16.63
CA GLN A 336 -4.69 -14.84 15.26
C GLN A 336 -3.21 -15.15 14.99
N VAL A 337 -2.31 -14.54 15.77
CA VAL A 337 -0.85 -14.62 15.54
C VAL A 337 -0.19 -15.69 16.42
N THR A 338 -0.94 -16.27 17.38
CA THR A 338 -0.42 -17.17 18.41
C THR A 338 -0.88 -18.60 18.23
N ASP A 339 -0.16 -19.51 18.88
CA ASP A 339 -0.42 -20.95 18.84
C ASP A 339 -1.27 -21.43 20.00
N ILE A 340 -1.18 -20.76 21.17
CA ILE A 340 -1.87 -21.13 22.41
C ILE A 340 -2.39 -19.86 23.08
N ALA A 341 -3.58 -19.92 23.65
CA ALA A 341 -4.17 -18.82 24.43
C ALA A 341 -4.26 -19.20 25.91
N ILE A 342 -3.67 -18.39 26.79
CA ILE A 342 -3.86 -18.50 28.25
C ILE A 342 -4.98 -17.54 28.65
N LEU A 343 -6.09 -18.10 29.14
CA LEU A 343 -7.22 -17.34 29.64
C LEU A 343 -7.11 -17.18 31.17
N VAL A 344 -6.79 -15.96 31.62
CA VAL A 344 -6.66 -15.65 33.04
C VAL A 344 -8.01 -15.24 33.62
N VAL A 345 -8.50 -16.01 34.60
CA VAL A 345 -9.77 -15.79 35.30
C VAL A 345 -9.48 -15.67 36.80
N ALA A 346 -9.99 -14.62 37.44
CA ALA A 346 -9.83 -14.48 38.88
C ALA A 346 -10.85 -15.38 39.62
N ALA A 347 -10.36 -16.17 40.61
CA ALA A 347 -11.18 -17.10 41.36
C ALA A 347 -12.25 -16.43 42.24
N ASP A 348 -12.08 -15.16 42.58
CA ASP A 348 -13.05 -14.38 43.36
C ASP A 348 -14.16 -13.74 42.50
N ASP A 349 -13.84 -13.32 41.28
CA ASP A 349 -14.74 -12.59 40.40
C ASP A 349 -15.51 -13.52 39.45
N GLY A 350 -14.86 -14.59 38.94
CA GLY A 350 -15.42 -15.50 37.96
C GLY A 350 -15.33 -15.01 36.52
N ILE A 351 -16.18 -15.49 35.62
CA ILE A 351 -16.19 -15.11 34.20
C ILE A 351 -16.89 -13.77 34.04
N MET A 352 -16.16 -12.82 33.43
CA MET A 352 -16.59 -11.45 33.15
C MET A 352 -16.78 -11.24 31.64
N PRO A 353 -17.50 -10.18 31.18
CA PRO A 353 -17.80 -9.95 29.76
C PRO A 353 -16.55 -9.96 28.85
N GLN A 354 -15.43 -9.38 29.29
CA GLN A 354 -14.19 -9.38 28.52
C GLN A 354 -13.52 -10.77 28.50
N THR A 355 -13.79 -11.63 29.46
CA THR A 355 -13.36 -13.03 29.45
C THR A 355 -14.13 -13.81 28.38
N ILE A 356 -15.45 -13.56 28.26
CA ILE A 356 -16.30 -14.16 27.21
C ILE A 356 -15.81 -13.73 25.82
N GLU A 357 -15.50 -12.44 25.67
CA GLU A 357 -14.92 -11.91 24.44
C GLU A 357 -13.59 -12.60 24.09
N ALA A 358 -12.71 -12.78 25.07
CA ALA A 358 -11.44 -13.47 24.89
C ALA A 358 -11.62 -14.95 24.45
N ILE A 359 -12.59 -15.66 25.04
CA ILE A 359 -12.96 -17.02 24.62
C ILE A 359 -13.40 -17.04 23.16
N ASN A 360 -14.26 -16.10 22.77
CA ASN A 360 -14.76 -16.02 21.40
C ASN A 360 -13.64 -15.72 20.39
N HIS A 361 -12.69 -14.85 20.73
CA HIS A 361 -11.54 -14.57 19.88
C HIS A 361 -10.62 -15.80 19.74
N ALA A 362 -10.32 -16.50 20.82
CA ALA A 362 -9.50 -17.71 20.76
C ALA A 362 -10.19 -18.84 19.97
N LYS A 363 -11.50 -19.03 20.16
CA LYS A 363 -12.30 -20.00 19.36
C LYS A 363 -12.35 -19.63 17.89
N ALA A 364 -12.55 -18.34 17.57
CA ALA A 364 -12.57 -17.85 16.18
C ALA A 364 -11.22 -18.03 15.48
N ALA A 365 -10.12 -17.93 16.22
CA ALA A 365 -8.77 -18.19 15.74
C ALA A 365 -8.40 -19.67 15.68
N GLY A 366 -9.22 -20.57 16.27
CA GLY A 366 -8.95 -22.01 16.33
C GLY A 366 -7.79 -22.38 17.25
N VAL A 367 -7.46 -21.53 18.22
CA VAL A 367 -6.29 -21.69 19.10
C VAL A 367 -6.70 -22.47 20.38
N PRO A 368 -5.93 -23.47 20.83
CA PRO A 368 -6.19 -24.17 22.07
C PRO A 368 -6.13 -23.21 23.27
N ILE A 369 -7.08 -23.39 24.21
CA ILE A 369 -7.23 -22.49 25.36
C ILE A 369 -6.78 -23.24 26.63
N ILE A 370 -5.84 -22.66 27.35
CA ILE A 370 -5.46 -23.07 28.71
C ILE A 370 -6.03 -22.05 29.69
N VAL A 371 -6.78 -22.51 30.69
CA VAL A 371 -7.39 -21.62 31.68
C VAL A 371 -6.50 -21.52 32.93
N ALA A 372 -6.10 -20.31 33.28
CA ALA A 372 -5.37 -20.03 34.50
C ALA A 372 -6.30 -19.35 35.52
N VAL A 373 -6.77 -20.10 36.52
CA VAL A 373 -7.59 -19.58 37.61
C VAL A 373 -6.67 -18.93 38.64
N ASN A 374 -6.64 -17.60 38.60
CA ASN A 374 -5.73 -16.78 39.41
C ASN A 374 -6.37 -16.32 40.72
N LYS A 375 -5.55 -15.79 41.62
CA LYS A 375 -5.93 -15.23 42.93
C LYS A 375 -6.51 -16.31 43.89
N ILE A 376 -6.03 -17.54 43.81
CA ILE A 376 -6.47 -18.62 44.75
C ILE A 376 -6.10 -18.32 46.20
N ASP A 377 -5.20 -17.37 46.44
CA ASP A 377 -4.76 -16.91 47.75
C ASP A 377 -5.81 -16.06 48.50
N LYS A 378 -6.84 -15.57 47.81
CA LYS A 378 -7.89 -14.79 48.44
C LYS A 378 -8.89 -15.67 49.22
N PRO A 379 -9.38 -15.23 50.41
CA PRO A 379 -10.35 -15.99 51.16
C PRO A 379 -11.72 -16.16 50.47
N ALA A 380 -12.02 -15.29 49.49
CA ALA A 380 -13.24 -15.36 48.68
C ALA A 380 -13.06 -16.22 47.40
N ALA A 381 -11.88 -16.78 47.17
CA ALA A 381 -11.59 -17.58 45.99
C ALA A 381 -12.46 -18.83 45.94
N ASN A 382 -13.12 -19.07 44.80
CA ASN A 382 -13.94 -20.26 44.56
C ASN A 382 -13.65 -20.81 43.15
N PRO A 383 -12.60 -21.64 42.99
CA PRO A 383 -12.27 -22.25 41.70
C PRO A 383 -13.41 -23.09 41.12
N ASP A 384 -14.14 -23.86 41.94
CA ASP A 384 -15.23 -24.73 41.48
C ASP A 384 -16.36 -23.94 40.77
N ARG A 385 -16.64 -22.73 41.25
CA ARG A 385 -17.58 -21.81 40.58
C ARG A 385 -17.08 -21.40 39.19
N VAL A 386 -15.79 -21.15 39.06
CA VAL A 386 -15.19 -20.79 37.75
C VAL A 386 -15.29 -21.97 36.80
N LEU A 387 -14.99 -23.20 37.26
CA LEU A 387 -15.12 -24.40 36.44
C LEU A 387 -16.57 -24.63 35.95
N GLN A 388 -17.56 -24.42 36.81
CA GLN A 388 -18.98 -24.49 36.40
C GLN A 388 -19.31 -23.46 35.34
N GLN A 389 -18.86 -22.20 35.50
CA GLN A 389 -19.10 -21.14 34.51
C GLN A 389 -18.41 -21.41 33.16
N LEU A 390 -17.20 -22.02 33.14
CA LEU A 390 -16.50 -22.37 31.92
C LEU A 390 -17.29 -23.38 31.07
N THR A 391 -18.02 -24.32 31.70
CA THR A 391 -18.84 -25.28 30.94
C THR A 391 -20.00 -24.62 30.18
N GLU A 392 -20.51 -23.48 30.65
CA GLU A 392 -21.54 -22.71 29.94
C GLU A 392 -21.02 -22.17 28.59
N TYR A 393 -19.69 -22.02 28.48
CA TYR A 393 -19.01 -21.56 27.26
C TYR A 393 -18.32 -22.67 26.49
N GLU A 394 -18.72 -23.95 26.71
CA GLU A 394 -18.17 -25.13 26.03
C GLU A 394 -16.69 -25.41 26.33
N LEU A 395 -16.17 -24.86 27.43
CA LEU A 395 -14.84 -25.17 27.96
C LEU A 395 -14.97 -26.15 29.11
N VAL A 396 -15.01 -27.45 28.79
CA VAL A 396 -15.15 -28.51 29.80
C VAL A 396 -13.77 -28.86 30.31
N PRO A 397 -13.53 -28.76 31.65
CA PRO A 397 -12.25 -29.13 32.25
C PRO A 397 -11.92 -30.64 32.06
N GLU A 398 -10.63 -30.96 31.97
CA GLU A 398 -10.15 -32.35 31.90
C GLU A 398 -10.65 -33.20 33.08
N GLU A 399 -10.73 -32.64 34.29
CA GLU A 399 -11.25 -33.29 35.48
C GLU A 399 -12.71 -33.77 35.31
N TRP A 400 -13.46 -33.14 34.42
CA TRP A 400 -14.86 -33.48 34.12
C TRP A 400 -15.02 -34.21 32.78
N GLY A 401 -13.87 -34.66 32.21
CA GLY A 401 -13.84 -35.47 30.98
C GLY A 401 -13.86 -34.63 29.70
N GLY A 402 -13.52 -33.35 29.76
CA GLY A 402 -13.33 -32.47 28.62
C GLY A 402 -11.87 -32.35 28.17
N ASP A 403 -11.61 -31.38 27.28
CA ASP A 403 -10.30 -31.18 26.65
C ASP A 403 -9.60 -29.89 27.12
N THR A 404 -10.23 -29.13 28.05
CA THR A 404 -9.69 -27.86 28.50
C THR A 404 -8.80 -28.05 29.74
N ILE A 405 -7.52 -27.66 29.60
CA ILE A 405 -6.56 -27.69 30.71
C ILE A 405 -6.85 -26.49 31.63
N VAL A 406 -7.00 -26.76 32.93
CA VAL A 406 -7.22 -25.74 33.95
C VAL A 406 -6.13 -25.77 35.00
N CYS A 407 -5.45 -24.64 35.22
CA CYS A 407 -4.38 -24.50 36.20
C CYS A 407 -4.79 -23.49 37.29
N ASN A 408 -4.76 -23.91 38.54
CA ASN A 408 -4.99 -23.05 39.68
C ASN A 408 -3.68 -22.36 40.08
N ILE A 409 -3.67 -21.00 40.03
CA ILE A 409 -2.44 -20.21 40.24
C ILE A 409 -2.65 -19.07 41.24
N SER A 410 -1.54 -18.63 41.84
CA SER A 410 -1.45 -17.31 42.49
C SER A 410 -0.25 -16.57 41.91
N ALA A 411 -0.53 -15.64 41.01
CA ALA A 411 0.51 -14.77 40.40
C ALA A 411 1.29 -13.97 41.47
N LYS A 412 0.62 -13.59 42.55
CA LYS A 412 1.22 -12.82 43.64
C LYS A 412 2.29 -13.58 44.43
N PHE A 413 2.07 -14.88 44.67
CA PHE A 413 2.96 -15.72 45.47
C PHE A 413 3.77 -16.70 44.60
N GLY A 414 3.60 -16.69 43.29
CA GLY A 414 4.31 -17.58 42.37
C GLY A 414 3.84 -19.05 42.43
N GLN A 415 2.67 -19.33 43.03
CA GLN A 415 2.17 -20.70 43.17
C GLN A 415 1.51 -21.15 41.86
N GLY A 416 1.81 -22.41 41.44
CA GLY A 416 1.19 -23.04 40.28
C GLY A 416 1.65 -22.53 38.92
N ILE A 417 2.57 -21.54 38.87
CA ILE A 417 3.05 -20.99 37.62
C ILE A 417 3.89 -22.02 36.85
N ASP A 418 4.78 -22.75 37.53
CA ASP A 418 5.61 -23.76 36.87
C ASP A 418 4.74 -24.86 36.22
N ASN A 419 3.67 -25.29 36.90
CA ASN A 419 2.71 -26.23 36.34
C ASN A 419 1.99 -25.67 35.11
N LEU A 420 1.56 -24.40 35.16
CA LEU A 420 0.95 -23.73 33.98
C LEU A 420 1.90 -23.76 32.79
N LEU A 421 3.18 -23.47 33.02
CA LEU A 421 4.19 -23.39 31.96
C LEU A 421 4.53 -24.80 31.40
N GLU A 422 4.52 -25.82 32.25
CA GLU A 422 4.63 -27.23 31.81
C GLU A 422 3.45 -27.63 30.93
N MET A 423 2.22 -27.23 31.30
CA MET A 423 1.03 -27.52 30.47
C MET A 423 1.08 -26.77 29.12
N VAL A 424 1.61 -25.55 29.10
CA VAL A 424 1.83 -24.82 27.83
C VAL A 424 2.82 -25.56 26.93
N LEU A 425 3.94 -26.03 27.48
CA LEU A 425 4.93 -26.80 26.72
C LEU A 425 4.36 -28.13 26.22
N LEU A 426 3.57 -28.83 27.03
CA LEU A 426 2.90 -30.08 26.65
C LEU A 426 1.91 -29.86 25.50
N THR A 427 1.10 -28.79 25.58
CA THR A 427 0.14 -28.42 24.53
C THR A 427 0.88 -28.07 23.24
N ALA A 428 2.01 -27.37 23.32
CA ALA A 428 2.84 -27.02 22.18
C ALA A 428 3.45 -28.29 21.51
N GLU A 429 3.89 -29.27 22.30
CA GLU A 429 4.39 -30.54 21.78
C GLU A 429 3.29 -31.33 21.06
N MET A 430 2.07 -31.31 21.59
CA MET A 430 0.91 -31.98 20.95
C MET A 430 0.53 -31.30 19.64
N ALA A 431 0.71 -29.97 19.52
CA ALA A 431 0.43 -29.20 18.32
C ALA A 431 1.47 -29.38 17.20
N ASP A 432 2.63 -30.04 17.47
CA ASP A 432 3.74 -30.31 16.53
C ASP A 432 4.14 -29.07 15.69
N LEU A 433 4.43 -27.97 16.40
CA LEU A 433 4.73 -26.67 15.80
C LEU A 433 6.05 -26.69 15.00
N LYS A 434 5.97 -26.42 13.70
CA LYS A 434 7.11 -26.48 12.78
C LYS A 434 7.22 -25.19 11.96
N ALA A 435 8.43 -24.83 11.58
CA ALA A 435 8.73 -23.77 10.64
C ALA A 435 10.02 -24.07 9.87
N ASN A 436 10.23 -23.41 8.74
CA ASN A 436 11.45 -23.53 7.96
C ASN A 436 12.38 -22.34 8.24
N PRO A 437 13.45 -22.49 9.04
CA PRO A 437 14.35 -21.37 9.36
C PRO A 437 15.21 -20.90 8.18
N ASN A 438 15.35 -21.73 7.13
CA ASN A 438 16.23 -21.40 5.99
C ASN A 438 15.54 -20.54 4.92
N ARG A 439 14.25 -20.26 5.07
CA ARG A 439 13.46 -19.40 4.21
C ARG A 439 13.65 -17.93 4.58
N LYS A 440 13.25 -17.03 3.68
CA LYS A 440 13.11 -15.60 3.99
C LYS A 440 12.05 -15.39 5.06
N ALA A 441 12.28 -14.38 5.89
CA ALA A 441 11.37 -14.12 7.00
C ALA A 441 9.99 -13.73 6.49
N HIS A 442 8.99 -14.40 7.05
CA HIS A 442 7.57 -14.13 6.92
C HIS A 442 6.96 -14.04 8.31
N GLY A 443 6.03 -13.14 8.53
CA GLY A 443 5.37 -13.02 9.82
C GLY A 443 4.43 -11.83 9.90
N THR A 444 4.15 -11.38 11.11
CA THR A 444 3.14 -10.35 11.37
C THR A 444 3.69 -9.20 12.20
N VAL A 445 3.21 -7.98 11.90
CA VAL A 445 3.48 -6.78 12.69
C VAL A 445 2.59 -6.81 13.94
N ILE A 446 3.20 -6.93 15.11
CA ILE A 446 2.48 -6.89 16.39
C ILE A 446 2.01 -5.48 16.69
N GLU A 447 2.97 -4.55 16.67
CA GLU A 447 2.75 -3.14 16.99
C GLU A 447 3.71 -2.25 16.22
N ALA A 448 3.31 -0.99 15.98
CA ALA A 448 4.16 -0.02 15.30
C ALA A 448 3.99 1.36 15.93
N LYS A 449 5.14 2.05 16.11
CA LYS A 449 5.21 3.38 16.73
C LYS A 449 6.13 4.32 15.96
N LEU A 450 5.97 5.61 16.17
CA LEU A 450 6.85 6.63 15.61
C LEU A 450 7.73 7.23 16.71
N ASP A 451 9.00 6.86 16.74
CA ASP A 451 9.98 7.43 17.67
C ASP A 451 10.58 8.71 17.09
N LYS A 452 10.70 9.76 17.92
CA LYS A 452 11.23 11.06 17.49
C LYS A 452 12.70 11.02 17.05
N GLY A 453 13.47 10.06 17.56
CA GLY A 453 14.91 9.94 17.25
C GLY A 453 15.23 8.85 16.25
N ARG A 454 14.49 7.75 16.29
CA ARG A 454 14.72 6.53 15.49
C ARG A 454 13.87 6.46 14.24
N GLY A 455 12.78 7.26 14.16
CA GLY A 455 11.78 7.21 13.08
C GLY A 455 10.73 6.11 13.29
N PRO A 456 10.19 5.54 12.21
CA PRO A 456 9.27 4.41 12.30
C PRO A 456 9.95 3.18 12.93
N VAL A 457 9.31 2.64 13.95
CA VAL A 457 9.74 1.46 14.69
C VAL A 457 8.59 0.48 14.70
N ALA A 458 8.84 -0.78 14.32
CA ALA A 458 7.84 -1.83 14.33
C ALA A 458 8.33 -3.04 15.12
N THR A 459 7.45 -3.61 15.94
CA THR A 459 7.66 -4.89 16.59
C THR A 459 7.07 -5.98 15.71
N LEU A 460 7.91 -6.86 15.22
CA LEU A 460 7.56 -7.96 14.33
C LEU A 460 7.61 -9.27 15.09
N LEU A 461 6.71 -10.20 14.76
CA LEU A 461 6.82 -11.60 15.13
C LEU A 461 7.15 -12.42 13.89
N VAL A 462 8.32 -13.01 13.85
CA VAL A 462 8.71 -13.92 12.78
C VAL A 462 7.96 -15.24 12.96
N GLN A 463 7.18 -15.65 11.98
CA GLN A 463 6.43 -16.91 12.01
C GLN A 463 7.15 -18.01 11.24
N ASN A 464 7.77 -17.66 10.12
CA ASN A 464 8.53 -18.58 9.27
C ASN A 464 9.78 -17.87 8.73
N GLY A 465 10.83 -18.62 8.46
CA GLY A 465 12.08 -18.06 7.94
C GLY A 465 12.95 -17.37 8.99
N THR A 466 14.01 -16.72 8.55
CA THR A 466 14.93 -15.96 9.41
C THR A 466 15.12 -14.56 8.86
N LEU A 467 14.91 -13.54 9.70
CA LEU A 467 15.12 -12.14 9.39
C LEU A 467 16.56 -11.75 9.73
N HIS A 468 17.26 -11.10 8.81
CA HIS A 468 18.62 -10.61 9.01
C HIS A 468 18.68 -9.08 9.00
N ALA A 469 19.66 -8.55 9.72
CA ALA A 469 19.96 -7.12 9.62
C ALA A 469 20.46 -6.80 8.19
N GLY A 470 19.78 -5.86 7.54
CA GLY A 470 20.06 -5.48 6.16
C GLY A 470 19.07 -5.98 5.13
N ASP A 471 18.16 -6.87 5.49
CA ASP A 471 17.09 -7.34 4.61
C ASP A 471 16.12 -6.21 4.26
N THR A 472 15.54 -6.30 3.07
CA THR A 472 14.42 -5.44 2.68
C THR A 472 13.12 -6.09 3.11
N VAL A 473 12.33 -5.37 3.89
CA VAL A 473 11.04 -5.84 4.42
C VAL A 473 9.91 -5.02 3.83
N ILE A 474 8.87 -5.71 3.37
CA ILE A 474 7.57 -5.15 3.03
C ILE A 474 6.63 -5.46 4.19
N ALA A 475 5.97 -4.46 4.75
CA ALA A 475 4.95 -4.64 5.79
C ALA A 475 3.72 -3.82 5.40
N GLY A 476 2.67 -4.51 4.92
CA GLY A 476 1.46 -3.88 4.40
C GLY A 476 1.74 -2.87 3.29
N THR A 477 1.53 -1.60 3.57
CA THR A 477 1.79 -0.45 2.69
C THR A 477 3.12 0.25 2.97
N SER A 478 3.99 -0.32 3.81
CA SER A 478 5.31 0.22 4.13
C SER A 478 6.42 -0.70 3.63
N VAL A 479 7.50 -0.13 3.12
CA VAL A 479 8.71 -0.86 2.71
C VAL A 479 9.92 -0.17 3.33
N GLY A 480 10.92 -0.96 3.69
CA GLY A 480 12.17 -0.40 4.17
C GLY A 480 13.25 -1.45 4.34
N ARG A 481 14.48 -0.99 4.50
CA ARG A 481 15.61 -1.85 4.80
C ARG A 481 15.87 -1.87 6.29
N VAL A 482 15.92 -3.04 6.89
CA VAL A 482 16.21 -3.25 8.30
C VAL A 482 17.61 -2.70 8.62
N ARG A 483 17.66 -1.59 9.37
CA ARG A 483 18.92 -0.96 9.78
C ARG A 483 19.48 -1.55 11.06
N ALA A 484 18.59 -1.86 11.99
CA ALA A 484 18.93 -2.48 13.26
C ALA A 484 17.72 -3.26 13.77
N MET A 485 18.02 -4.36 14.44
CA MET A 485 17.06 -5.19 15.15
C MET A 485 17.43 -5.22 16.62
N THR A 486 16.44 -5.15 17.48
CA THR A 486 16.60 -5.25 18.93
C THR A 486 15.64 -6.29 19.49
N ASP A 487 16.10 -7.04 20.45
CA ASP A 487 15.33 -8.00 21.22
C ASP A 487 14.44 -7.29 22.25
N ASP A 488 13.58 -8.03 22.95
CA ASP A 488 12.72 -7.55 24.03
C ASP A 488 13.50 -6.92 25.20
N ASP A 489 14.75 -7.33 25.43
CA ASP A 489 15.69 -6.73 26.39
C ASP A 489 16.36 -5.43 25.88
N GLY A 490 16.08 -4.99 24.65
CA GLY A 490 16.74 -3.84 24.01
C GLY A 490 18.15 -4.11 23.50
N LYS A 491 18.61 -5.38 23.49
CA LYS A 491 19.90 -5.79 22.96
C LYS A 491 19.83 -5.88 21.43
N LYS A 492 20.88 -5.44 20.75
CA LYS A 492 20.98 -5.58 19.31
C LYS A 492 21.21 -7.05 18.92
N ILE A 493 20.45 -7.51 17.95
CA ILE A 493 20.59 -8.84 17.35
C ILE A 493 20.83 -8.73 15.84
N GLU A 494 21.54 -9.67 15.25
CA GLU A 494 21.85 -9.69 13.82
C GLU A 494 20.87 -10.55 13.02
N GLN A 495 20.22 -11.51 13.69
CA GLN A 495 19.26 -12.44 13.09
C GLN A 495 18.13 -12.77 14.06
N ALA A 496 16.92 -12.95 13.54
CA ALA A 496 15.74 -13.39 14.27
C ALA A 496 15.09 -14.57 13.53
N GLY A 497 15.06 -15.73 14.16
CA GLY A 497 14.43 -16.94 13.63
C GLY A 497 12.93 -17.01 13.92
N PRO A 498 12.28 -18.15 13.61
CA PRO A 498 10.86 -18.35 13.88
C PRO A 498 10.49 -18.20 15.35
N SER A 499 9.29 -17.68 15.61
CA SER A 499 8.73 -17.40 16.95
C SER A 499 9.50 -16.38 17.79
N VAL A 500 10.44 -15.63 17.20
CA VAL A 500 11.18 -14.59 17.89
C VAL A 500 10.54 -13.23 17.63
N PRO A 501 10.12 -12.49 18.69
CA PRO A 501 9.69 -11.13 18.55
C PRO A 501 10.92 -10.20 18.39
N VAL A 502 10.84 -9.24 17.49
CA VAL A 502 11.95 -8.32 17.20
C VAL A 502 11.45 -6.91 16.92
N GLU A 503 12.05 -5.92 17.59
CA GLU A 503 11.84 -4.51 17.27
C GLU A 503 12.79 -4.11 16.14
N ILE A 504 12.24 -3.64 15.00
CA ILE A 504 13.02 -3.23 13.84
C ILE A 504 12.95 -1.72 13.61
N ILE A 505 14.04 -1.19 13.03
CA ILE A 505 14.17 0.20 12.61
C ILE A 505 14.59 0.22 11.15
N GLY A 506 13.98 1.10 10.34
CA GLY A 506 14.40 1.28 8.94
C GLY A 506 13.27 1.28 7.93
N LEU A 507 12.03 1.09 8.35
CA LEU A 507 10.85 1.25 7.51
C LEU A 507 10.69 2.71 7.09
N ALA A 508 10.10 2.95 5.91
CA ALA A 508 9.85 4.29 5.39
C ALA A 508 8.70 4.98 6.14
N GLU A 509 7.65 4.23 6.46
CA GLU A 509 6.45 4.69 7.16
C GLU A 509 6.09 3.71 8.27
N VAL A 510 5.20 4.11 9.18
CA VAL A 510 4.69 3.24 10.22
C VAL A 510 3.71 2.25 9.58
N PRO A 511 3.96 0.93 9.62
CA PRO A 511 3.05 -0.07 9.08
C PRO A 511 1.77 -0.18 9.91
N GLY A 512 0.74 -0.79 9.34
CA GLY A 512 -0.45 -1.18 10.06
C GLY A 512 -0.13 -2.26 11.09
N ALA A 513 -0.73 -2.16 12.27
CA ALA A 513 -0.61 -3.24 13.24
C ALA A 513 -1.48 -4.43 12.78
N GLY A 514 -0.90 -5.63 12.72
CA GLY A 514 -1.52 -6.83 12.15
C GLY A 514 -1.21 -7.04 10.65
N ASP A 515 -0.48 -6.12 10.01
CA ASP A 515 -0.03 -6.33 8.64
C ASP A 515 0.93 -7.53 8.58
N ILE A 516 0.82 -8.28 7.51
CA ILE A 516 1.80 -9.32 7.18
C ILE A 516 3.07 -8.64 6.68
N PHE A 517 4.21 -9.13 7.12
CA PHE A 517 5.49 -8.70 6.59
C PHE A 517 6.23 -9.85 5.90
N ASP A 518 6.94 -9.50 4.84
CA ASP A 518 7.76 -10.41 4.06
C ASP A 518 9.14 -9.79 3.80
N ALA A 519 10.18 -10.59 3.97
CA ALA A 519 11.53 -10.21 3.58
C ALA A 519 11.76 -10.55 2.10
N VAL A 520 12.27 -9.60 1.32
CA VAL A 520 12.48 -9.71 -0.13
C VAL A 520 13.87 -9.27 -0.54
N ASP A 521 14.38 -9.78 -1.69
CA ASP A 521 15.71 -9.40 -2.19
C ASP A 521 15.67 -8.11 -3.01
N ASP A 522 14.62 -7.93 -3.84
CA ASP A 522 14.56 -6.81 -4.77
C ASP A 522 13.80 -5.61 -4.16
N GLU A 523 14.58 -4.65 -3.65
CA GLU A 523 14.04 -3.41 -3.09
C GLU A 523 13.24 -2.59 -4.12
N LYS A 524 13.58 -2.68 -5.40
CA LYS A 524 12.91 -1.89 -6.44
C LYS A 524 11.51 -2.43 -6.71
N MET A 525 11.38 -3.75 -6.89
CA MET A 525 10.07 -4.40 -7.05
C MET A 525 9.22 -4.26 -5.79
N ALA A 526 9.83 -4.34 -4.61
CA ALA A 526 9.16 -4.10 -3.34
C ALA A 526 8.53 -2.70 -3.24
N ARG A 527 9.24 -1.67 -3.68
CA ARG A 527 8.72 -0.30 -3.71
C ARG A 527 7.58 -0.13 -4.71
N GLU A 528 7.71 -0.74 -5.89
CA GLU A 528 6.66 -0.71 -6.92
C GLU A 528 5.37 -1.38 -6.43
N LEU A 529 5.49 -2.54 -5.76
CA LEU A 529 4.36 -3.23 -5.15
C LEU A 529 3.67 -2.37 -4.08
N VAL A 530 4.46 -1.77 -3.18
CA VAL A 530 3.92 -0.90 -2.12
C VAL A 530 3.21 0.33 -2.70
N GLU A 531 3.75 0.93 -3.77
CA GLU A 531 3.11 2.04 -4.47
C GLU A 531 1.76 1.61 -5.07
N GLN A 532 1.70 0.44 -5.71
CA GLN A 532 0.45 -0.12 -6.23
C GLN A 532 -0.59 -0.39 -5.11
N ARG A 533 -0.15 -0.93 -3.95
CA ARG A 533 -1.04 -1.14 -2.79
C ARG A 533 -1.58 0.18 -2.24
N LYS A 534 -0.74 1.20 -2.13
CA LYS A 534 -1.15 2.56 -1.71
C LYS A 534 -2.14 3.20 -2.67
N ASP A 535 -1.93 3.04 -3.96
CA ASP A 535 -2.84 3.58 -4.97
C ASP A 535 -4.20 2.86 -4.94
N LYS A 536 -4.22 1.54 -4.79
CA LYS A 536 -5.46 0.76 -4.60
C LYS A 536 -6.22 1.22 -3.34
N GLU A 537 -5.54 1.33 -2.20
CA GLU A 537 -6.15 1.81 -0.94
C GLU A 537 -6.72 3.22 -1.09
N LYS A 538 -6.02 4.10 -1.79
CA LYS A 538 -6.46 5.47 -2.08
C LYS A 538 -7.67 5.49 -3.03
N GLU A 539 -7.70 4.62 -4.04
CA GLU A 539 -8.87 4.47 -4.92
C GLU A 539 -10.08 3.93 -4.18
N GLU A 540 -9.91 2.92 -3.33
CA GLU A 540 -10.99 2.36 -2.50
C GLU A 540 -11.54 3.42 -1.55
N ARG A 541 -10.66 4.17 -0.90
CA ARG A 541 -11.04 5.30 -0.05
C ARG A 541 -11.82 6.35 -0.84
N ASN A 542 -11.36 6.71 -2.03
CA ASN A 542 -12.06 7.66 -2.90
C ASN A 542 -13.42 7.12 -3.36
N LYS A 543 -13.53 5.82 -3.70
CA LYS A 543 -14.80 5.19 -4.06
C LYS A 543 -15.83 5.25 -2.91
N LEU A 544 -15.38 5.15 -1.66
CA LEU A 544 -16.24 5.31 -0.49
C LEU A 544 -16.74 6.76 -0.33
N PHE A 545 -15.93 7.76 -0.70
CA PHE A 545 -16.32 9.17 -0.65
C PHE A 545 -17.21 9.60 -1.83
N HIS A 546 -17.08 8.97 -3.01
CA HIS A 546 -17.83 9.35 -4.22
C HIS A 546 -19.19 8.66 -4.40
N LYS A 547 -19.69 7.93 -3.42
CA LYS A 547 -21.00 7.27 -3.50
C LYS A 547 -22.21 8.22 -3.33
N VAL A 548 -22.02 9.53 -3.34
CA VAL A 548 -23.13 10.48 -3.46
C VAL A 548 -23.47 10.62 -4.95
N THR A 549 -24.24 9.66 -5.48
CA THR A 549 -24.88 9.78 -6.78
C THR A 549 -26.15 10.64 -6.63
N LEU A 550 -26.62 11.20 -7.75
CA LEU A 550 -27.88 11.98 -7.77
C LEU A 550 -29.08 11.21 -7.18
N ASP A 551 -29.09 9.88 -7.28
CA ASP A 551 -30.13 9.02 -6.71
C ASP A 551 -30.05 8.99 -5.17
N ASN A 552 -28.83 8.95 -4.60
CA ASN A 552 -28.64 8.97 -3.14
C ASN A 552 -28.77 10.37 -2.52
N LEU A 553 -28.75 11.43 -3.34
CA LEU A 553 -28.93 12.80 -2.87
C LEU A 553 -30.36 13.01 -2.32
N PHE A 554 -31.37 12.40 -2.95
CA PHE A 554 -32.75 12.46 -2.47
C PHE A 554 -32.94 11.70 -1.15
N ASP A 555 -32.29 10.55 -0.98
CA ASP A 555 -32.32 9.80 0.27
C ASP A 555 -31.58 10.52 1.41
N SER A 556 -30.47 11.20 1.11
CA SER A 556 -29.74 12.00 2.10
C SER A 556 -30.49 13.29 2.50
N ILE A 557 -31.27 13.87 1.60
CA ILE A 557 -32.15 15.01 1.90
C ILE A 557 -33.36 14.57 2.75
N GLN A 558 -33.88 13.35 2.52
CA GLN A 558 -34.98 12.79 3.33
C GLN A 558 -34.55 12.34 4.74
N GLN A 559 -33.27 11.92 4.90
CA GLN A 559 -32.73 11.51 6.22
C GLN A 559 -32.42 12.68 7.16
N GLY A 560 -32.59 13.92 6.72
CA GLY A 560 -32.33 15.14 7.52
C GLY A 560 -30.82 15.40 7.65
N GLU A 561 -30.44 16.61 7.97
CA GLU A 561 -29.06 17.00 8.27
C GLU A 561 -28.60 16.38 9.59
N MET A 562 -28.10 15.13 9.58
CA MET A 562 -27.36 14.61 10.74
C MET A 562 -26.12 15.48 10.94
N LYS A 563 -25.97 16.03 12.12
CA LYS A 563 -24.77 16.79 12.49
C LYS A 563 -23.57 15.86 12.53
N GLU A 564 -22.54 16.17 11.77
CA GLU A 564 -21.28 15.42 11.80
C GLU A 564 -20.31 16.04 12.81
N LEU A 565 -19.77 15.20 13.69
CA LEU A 565 -18.69 15.57 14.60
C LEU A 565 -17.40 14.89 14.13
N ASN A 566 -16.51 15.67 13.56
CA ASN A 566 -15.28 15.20 12.96
C ASN A 566 -14.11 15.30 13.93
N PHE A 567 -13.36 14.19 14.07
CA PHE A 567 -12.17 14.09 14.95
C PHE A 567 -10.91 13.79 14.17
N ILE A 568 -9.80 14.30 14.66
CA ILE A 568 -8.45 13.86 14.34
C ILE A 568 -7.91 13.13 15.56
N VAL A 569 -7.41 11.91 15.38
CA VAL A 569 -6.88 11.07 16.45
C VAL A 569 -5.39 10.86 16.22
N LYS A 570 -4.59 11.20 17.22
CA LYS A 570 -3.15 10.90 17.26
C LYS A 570 -2.85 10.13 18.54
N ALA A 571 -2.12 9.03 18.43
CA ALA A 571 -1.69 8.23 19.56
C ALA A 571 -0.21 7.85 19.43
N ASP A 572 0.34 7.22 20.43
CA ASP A 572 1.72 6.76 20.51
C ASP A 572 1.99 5.54 19.63
N VAL A 573 1.01 4.62 19.55
CA VAL A 573 1.07 3.40 18.73
C VAL A 573 -0.15 3.25 17.86
N GLN A 574 0.00 2.48 16.78
CA GLN A 574 -1.06 2.27 15.79
C GLN A 574 -2.30 1.59 16.38
N GLY A 575 -2.11 0.59 17.24
CA GLY A 575 -3.23 -0.11 17.89
C GLY A 575 -4.07 0.79 18.79
N SER A 576 -3.45 1.78 19.48
CA SER A 576 -4.17 2.78 20.28
C SER A 576 -5.01 3.70 19.40
N VAL A 577 -4.53 4.10 18.20
CA VAL A 577 -5.31 4.87 17.22
C VAL A 577 -6.57 4.11 16.81
N GLU A 578 -6.44 2.83 16.48
CA GLU A 578 -7.56 1.96 16.08
C GLU A 578 -8.59 1.81 17.20
N ALA A 579 -8.13 1.60 18.44
CA ALA A 579 -8.99 1.44 19.60
C ALA A 579 -9.81 2.71 19.90
N VAL A 580 -9.16 3.88 19.86
CA VAL A 580 -9.82 5.18 20.08
C VAL A 580 -10.80 5.47 18.94
N ARG A 581 -10.40 5.21 17.69
CA ARG A 581 -11.29 5.36 16.52
C ARG A 581 -12.55 4.52 16.66
N SER A 582 -12.39 3.22 16.91
CA SER A 582 -13.53 2.31 17.10
C SER A 582 -14.44 2.70 18.27
N SER A 583 -13.86 3.22 19.36
CA SER A 583 -14.61 3.68 20.52
C SER A 583 -15.41 4.96 20.23
N LEU A 584 -14.82 5.91 19.49
CA LEU A 584 -15.47 7.15 19.07
C LEU A 584 -16.62 6.88 18.07
N GLU A 585 -16.39 6.01 17.09
CA GLU A 585 -17.41 5.65 16.08
C GLU A 585 -18.63 4.96 16.70
N LYS A 586 -18.46 4.20 17.80
CA LYS A 586 -19.57 3.60 18.58
C LYS A 586 -20.43 4.63 19.32
N LEU A 587 -19.97 5.84 19.50
CA LEU A 587 -20.77 6.93 20.12
C LEU A 587 -21.71 7.62 19.15
N THR A 588 -21.76 7.20 17.89
CA THR A 588 -22.69 7.71 16.88
C THR A 588 -24.14 7.42 17.31
N ASN A 589 -24.97 8.46 17.32
CA ASN A 589 -26.40 8.42 17.63
C ASN A 589 -27.21 8.82 16.39
N GLU A 590 -28.55 8.74 16.47
CA GLU A 590 -29.45 9.16 15.40
C GLU A 590 -29.38 10.68 15.08
N GLU A 591 -28.94 11.50 16.05
CA GLU A 591 -28.83 12.96 15.89
C GLU A 591 -27.42 13.43 15.45
N VAL A 592 -26.37 12.70 15.87
CA VAL A 592 -24.97 13.10 15.66
C VAL A 592 -24.17 11.91 15.21
N ARG A 593 -23.56 12.05 14.04
CA ARG A 593 -22.59 11.10 13.51
C ARG A 593 -21.17 11.48 13.93
N VAL A 594 -20.52 10.61 14.69
CA VAL A 594 -19.11 10.76 15.06
C VAL A 594 -18.24 10.13 13.99
N ARG A 595 -17.31 10.89 13.45
CA ARG A 595 -16.39 10.42 12.39
C ARG A 595 -14.96 10.79 12.68
N VAL A 596 -14.05 9.85 12.57
CA VAL A 596 -12.60 10.09 12.61
C VAL A 596 -12.10 10.30 11.18
N ILE A 597 -11.77 11.54 10.84
CA ILE A 597 -11.29 11.91 9.49
C ILE A 597 -9.85 11.43 9.30
N HIS A 598 -9.01 11.64 10.32
CA HIS A 598 -7.60 11.30 10.27
C HIS A 598 -7.16 10.63 11.56
N GLY A 599 -6.55 9.44 11.44
CA GLY A 599 -5.91 8.72 12.53
C GLY A 599 -4.47 8.38 12.16
N ALA A 600 -3.51 8.78 12.97
CA ALA A 600 -2.10 8.47 12.75
C ALA A 600 -1.30 8.42 14.05
N VAL A 601 -0.12 7.83 13.98
CA VAL A 601 0.82 7.72 15.09
C VAL A 601 1.68 8.97 15.20
N GLY A 602 1.94 9.44 16.43
CA GLY A 602 2.83 10.53 16.72
C GLY A 602 2.16 11.77 17.33
N ALA A 603 2.91 12.87 17.41
CA ALA A 603 2.40 14.13 17.95
C ALA A 603 1.53 14.88 16.94
N ILE A 604 0.65 15.74 17.44
CA ILE A 604 -0.16 16.65 16.61
C ILE A 604 0.76 17.73 16.03
N ASN A 605 0.70 17.94 14.74
CA ASN A 605 1.46 18.94 13.99
C ASN A 605 0.52 20.03 13.42
N GLU A 606 1.08 21.15 12.95
CA GLU A 606 0.32 22.22 12.31
C GLU A 606 -0.39 21.77 11.01
N SER A 607 0.12 20.73 10.33
CA SER A 607 -0.47 20.17 9.12
C SER A 607 -1.69 19.28 9.38
N ASP A 608 -1.88 18.84 10.62
CA ASP A 608 -3.02 18.01 11.02
C ASP A 608 -4.27 18.86 11.27
#